data_efa47c3109321f996e3e96f5fc9048c0
#
_entry.id   efa47c3109321f996e3e96f5fc9048c0
#
_cell.length_a   1.000
_cell.length_b   1.000
_cell.length_c   1.000
_cell.angle_alpha   90.00
_cell.angle_beta   90.00
_cell.angle_gamma   90.00
#
_symmetry.space_group_name_H-M   'P 1'
#
loop_
_entity.id
_entity.type
_entity.pdbx_description
1 polymer ?
#
loop_
_entity_poly.entity_id
_entity_poly.type
_entity_poly.pdbx_seq_one_letter_code
_entity_poly.pdbx_strand_id
1 'polypeptide(L)'
;CAYCTAKYSGIAGNKLYVVIAANADNADLFDVSLYYDTTLLDTQTVAAATALKDNDFVTWKTTASLAATAKTPLTGGTNGTANAAAHQAALDKFESYSFNTLGCPSDDSTTIKLYINYTKRLRDEVGAKFQTVIFNLDSNEKLADYEGVIEIGSKVTDYDSGISGLGQYGLVYWMTGASAGCAVNKSNTNKKYDGELTVDVDRTQAELEAAIKAGRLMFHNVNGDVRILE
;
A
#
# COMPACT_ATOMS: atom_id res chain seq x y z
N CYS A 1 -23.51 4.14 -8.52
CA CYS A 1 -24.49 4.58 -7.54
C CYS A 1 -25.37 5.69 -8.12
N ALA A 2 -26.67 5.71 -7.77
CA ALA A 2 -27.61 6.72 -8.25
C ALA A 2 -27.31 8.11 -7.64
N TYR A 3 -26.78 8.16 -6.41
CA TYR A 3 -26.67 9.38 -5.60
C TYR A 3 -25.31 10.06 -5.66
N CYS A 4 -24.24 9.30 -5.86
CA CYS A 4 -22.88 9.85 -5.86
C CYS A 4 -21.92 9.04 -6.75
N THR A 5 -20.72 9.60 -6.93
CA THR A 5 -19.58 8.96 -7.60
C THR A 5 -18.37 9.03 -6.66
N ALA A 6 -17.58 7.96 -6.58
CA ALA A 6 -16.34 7.98 -5.80
C ALA A 6 -15.35 8.99 -6.41
N LYS A 7 -14.67 9.77 -5.57
CA LYS A 7 -13.62 10.72 -6.02
C LYS A 7 -12.40 10.01 -6.58
N TYR A 8 -12.09 8.84 -6.05
CA TYR A 8 -10.91 8.06 -6.44
C TYR A 8 -11.33 6.79 -7.16
N SER A 9 -10.71 6.52 -8.30
CA SER A 9 -10.88 5.27 -9.04
C SER A 9 -10.22 4.12 -8.28
N GLY A 10 -10.77 2.92 -8.39
CA GLY A 10 -10.21 1.72 -7.77
C GLY A 10 -11.28 0.83 -7.14
N ILE A 11 -10.88 -0.38 -6.79
CA ILE A 11 -11.76 -1.40 -6.19
C ILE A 11 -12.26 -0.97 -4.80
N ALA A 12 -11.50 -0.15 -4.07
CA ALA A 12 -11.88 0.35 -2.75
C ALA A 12 -13.20 1.15 -2.77
N GLY A 13 -13.48 1.83 -3.88
CA GLY A 13 -14.76 2.53 -4.08
C GLY A 13 -15.99 1.63 -3.99
N ASN A 14 -15.86 0.33 -4.27
CA ASN A 14 -16.98 -0.62 -4.17
C ASN A 14 -17.38 -0.93 -2.72
N LYS A 15 -16.58 -0.56 -1.72
CA LYS A 15 -16.92 -0.65 -0.30
C LYS A 15 -17.73 0.54 0.20
N LEU A 16 -17.79 1.61 -0.58
CA LEU A 16 -18.62 2.78 -0.27
C LEU A 16 -20.10 2.45 -0.55
N TYR A 17 -20.96 2.87 0.35
CA TYR A 17 -22.41 2.83 0.11
C TYR A 17 -23.13 3.97 0.81
N VAL A 18 -24.29 4.31 0.26
CA VAL A 18 -25.16 5.36 0.75
C VAL A 18 -26.37 4.74 1.42
N VAL A 19 -26.75 5.26 2.56
CA VAL A 19 -28.02 5.00 3.26
C VAL A 19 -28.80 6.32 3.35
N ILE A 20 -30.07 6.31 2.99
CA ILE A 20 -30.95 7.48 3.09
C ILE A 20 -32.12 7.10 3.96
N ALA A 21 -32.34 7.84 5.03
CA ALA A 21 -33.49 7.72 5.91
C ALA A 21 -34.31 9.03 5.90
N ALA A 22 -35.61 8.94 6.12
CA ALA A 22 -36.39 10.14 6.46
C ALA A 22 -35.90 10.63 7.84
N ASN A 23 -35.72 11.95 7.97
CA ASN A 23 -35.30 12.52 9.24
C ASN A 23 -36.40 12.35 10.30
N ALA A 24 -36.02 12.00 11.53
CA ALA A 24 -36.97 11.66 12.58
C ALA A 24 -37.72 12.89 13.11
N ASP A 25 -37.10 14.06 13.08
CA ASP A 25 -37.65 15.31 13.62
C ASP A 25 -38.41 16.14 12.59
N ASN A 26 -38.08 15.94 11.30
CA ASN A 26 -38.70 16.67 10.19
C ASN A 26 -38.88 15.78 8.96
N ALA A 27 -40.10 15.42 8.65
CA ALA A 27 -40.45 14.54 7.53
C ALA A 27 -40.13 15.12 6.12
N ASP A 28 -39.86 16.43 6.01
CA ASP A 28 -39.45 17.07 4.75
C ASP A 28 -37.94 16.95 4.50
N LEU A 29 -37.16 16.36 5.44
CA LEU A 29 -35.74 16.21 5.36
C LEU A 29 -35.34 14.74 5.26
N PHE A 30 -34.17 14.52 4.67
CA PHE A 30 -33.51 13.21 4.59
C PHE A 30 -32.15 13.25 5.30
N ASP A 31 -31.85 12.22 6.07
CA ASP A 31 -30.51 11.95 6.58
C ASP A 31 -29.78 11.06 5.57
N VAL A 32 -28.79 11.64 4.89
CA VAL A 32 -27.98 10.96 3.88
C VAL A 32 -26.65 10.60 4.50
N SER A 33 -26.42 9.32 4.73
CA SER A 33 -25.22 8.78 5.38
C SER A 33 -24.36 8.03 4.37
N LEU A 34 -23.06 8.31 4.39
CA LEU A 34 -22.03 7.62 3.61
C LEU A 34 -21.25 6.71 4.52
N TYR A 35 -21.07 5.46 4.10
CA TYR A 35 -20.29 4.45 4.81
C TYR A 35 -19.17 3.91 3.94
N TYR A 36 -18.07 3.52 4.59
CA TYR A 36 -17.05 2.65 4.03
C TYR A 36 -17.02 1.36 4.84
N ASP A 37 -17.40 0.26 4.23
CA ASP A 37 -17.62 -1.02 4.89
C ASP A 37 -18.60 -0.88 6.08
N THR A 38 -18.15 -0.97 7.32
CA THR A 38 -18.98 -0.78 8.52
C THR A 38 -18.82 0.61 9.16
N THR A 39 -17.90 1.42 8.65
CA THR A 39 -17.56 2.73 9.25
C THR A 39 -18.39 3.83 8.63
N LEU A 40 -19.09 4.61 9.47
CA LEU A 40 -19.75 5.83 9.05
C LEU A 40 -18.70 6.92 8.75
N LEU A 41 -18.71 7.46 7.54
CA LEU A 41 -17.78 8.51 7.11
C LEU A 41 -18.39 9.92 7.21
N ASP A 42 -19.66 10.04 6.84
CA ASP A 42 -20.35 11.35 6.76
C ASP A 42 -21.86 11.18 6.89
N THR A 43 -22.53 12.16 7.45
CA THR A 43 -23.99 12.25 7.48
C THR A 43 -24.41 13.70 7.25
N GLN A 44 -25.32 13.92 6.29
CA GLN A 44 -25.87 15.22 5.96
C GLN A 44 -27.38 15.17 5.99
N THR A 45 -28.01 16.13 6.70
CA THR A 45 -29.48 16.29 6.74
C THR A 45 -29.88 17.36 5.75
N VAL A 46 -30.61 16.98 4.71
CA VAL A 46 -30.97 17.87 3.59
C VAL A 46 -32.39 17.61 3.08
N ALA A 47 -33.05 18.64 2.52
CA ALA A 47 -34.34 18.49 1.88
C ALA A 47 -34.23 17.91 0.45
N ALA A 48 -33.11 18.15 -0.24
CA ALA A 48 -32.87 17.68 -1.62
C ALA A 48 -31.39 17.47 -1.90
N ALA A 49 -31.09 16.70 -2.93
CA ALA A 49 -29.69 16.40 -3.32
C ALA A 49 -28.89 17.64 -3.71
N THR A 50 -29.53 18.72 -4.13
CA THR A 50 -28.87 20.00 -4.44
C THR A 50 -28.22 20.68 -3.24
N ALA A 51 -28.60 20.31 -2.02
CA ALA A 51 -28.02 20.83 -0.78
C ALA A 51 -26.86 19.98 -0.24
N LEU A 52 -26.62 18.77 -0.82
CA LEU A 52 -25.52 17.92 -0.44
C LEU A 52 -24.17 18.55 -0.80
N LYS A 53 -23.22 18.45 0.11
CA LYS A 53 -21.84 18.94 -0.06
C LYS A 53 -20.90 17.76 -0.26
N ASP A 54 -20.03 17.89 -1.26
CA ASP A 54 -18.97 16.92 -1.51
C ASP A 54 -18.06 16.77 -0.29
N ASN A 55 -17.63 15.55 -0.03
CA ASN A 55 -16.65 15.23 1.01
C ASN A 55 -15.37 14.63 0.40
N ASP A 56 -14.44 14.13 1.21
CA ASP A 56 -13.16 13.59 0.73
C ASP A 56 -13.31 12.29 -0.07
N PHE A 57 -14.44 11.61 0.01
CA PHE A 57 -14.64 10.27 -0.57
C PHE A 57 -15.51 10.27 -1.82
N VAL A 58 -16.54 11.13 -1.87
CA VAL A 58 -17.51 11.14 -2.95
C VAL A 58 -17.86 12.55 -3.43
N THR A 59 -18.28 12.62 -4.70
CA THR A 59 -18.96 13.75 -5.29
C THR A 59 -20.44 13.42 -5.44
N TRP A 60 -21.32 14.25 -4.88
CA TRP A 60 -22.75 14.03 -4.91
C TRP A 60 -23.37 14.46 -6.23
N LYS A 61 -24.38 13.69 -6.67
CA LYS A 61 -25.16 14.03 -7.86
C LYS A 61 -26.32 14.93 -7.47
N THR A 62 -26.17 16.21 -7.70
CA THR A 62 -27.19 17.25 -7.34
C THR A 62 -28.52 17.04 -8.03
N THR A 63 -28.58 16.29 -9.12
CA THR A 63 -29.82 15.97 -9.88
C THR A 63 -30.53 14.71 -9.38
N ALA A 64 -29.95 14.01 -8.37
CA ALA A 64 -30.56 12.79 -7.84
C ALA A 64 -31.84 13.11 -7.07
N SER A 65 -32.86 12.26 -7.22
CA SER A 65 -34.06 12.32 -6.38
C SER A 65 -33.81 11.50 -5.11
N LEU A 66 -33.83 12.14 -3.95
CA LEU A 66 -33.65 11.47 -2.68
C LEU A 66 -34.91 10.66 -2.33
N ALA A 67 -34.71 9.40 -1.94
CA ALA A 67 -35.76 8.54 -1.43
C ALA A 67 -35.14 7.64 -0.36
N ALA A 68 -35.91 7.27 0.66
CA ALA A 68 -35.44 6.37 1.71
C ALA A 68 -34.95 5.05 1.10
N THR A 69 -33.72 4.67 1.42
CA THR A 69 -33.07 3.45 0.93
C THR A 69 -32.11 2.88 1.97
N ALA A 70 -32.11 1.57 2.14
CA ALA A 70 -31.31 0.91 3.18
C ALA A 70 -29.81 0.97 2.83
N LYS A 71 -29.38 0.30 1.77
CA LYS A 71 -27.98 0.22 1.37
C LYS A 71 -27.87 0.32 -0.14
N THR A 72 -27.28 1.41 -0.63
CA THR A 72 -27.03 1.59 -2.06
C THR A 72 -25.52 1.63 -2.31
N PRO A 73 -24.90 0.50 -2.72
CA PRO A 73 -23.46 0.44 -2.91
C PRO A 73 -23.01 1.20 -4.16
N LEU A 74 -21.80 1.73 -4.12
CA LEU A 74 -21.08 2.11 -5.31
C LEU A 74 -20.52 0.83 -5.96
N THR A 75 -20.53 0.76 -7.28
CA THR A 75 -20.10 -0.43 -8.04
C THR A 75 -19.30 -0.01 -9.27
N GLY A 76 -18.57 -0.97 -9.86
CA GLY A 76 -17.82 -0.75 -11.09
C GLY A 76 -16.40 -0.21 -10.87
N GLY A 77 -15.96 -0.09 -9.62
CA GLY A 77 -14.57 0.22 -9.32
C GLY A 77 -13.66 -0.96 -9.68
N THR A 78 -12.60 -0.71 -10.42
CA THR A 78 -11.57 -1.70 -10.78
C THR A 78 -10.19 -1.10 -10.56
N ASN A 79 -9.23 -1.92 -10.14
CA ASN A 79 -7.84 -1.50 -10.08
C ASN A 79 -7.25 -1.54 -11.48
N GLY A 80 -6.29 -0.65 -11.74
CA GLY A 80 -5.47 -0.71 -12.94
C GLY A 80 -4.59 -1.96 -12.96
N THR A 81 -4.09 -2.33 -14.12
CA THR A 81 -3.14 -3.43 -14.25
C THR A 81 -1.73 -2.91 -13.96
N ALA A 82 -1.13 -3.40 -12.87
CA ALA A 82 0.28 -3.19 -12.57
C ALA A 82 1.09 -4.33 -13.22
N ASN A 83 1.68 -4.06 -14.38
CA ASN A 83 2.55 -5.00 -15.09
C ASN A 83 3.95 -4.39 -15.29
N ALA A 84 4.89 -5.17 -15.80
CA ALA A 84 6.26 -4.70 -16.02
C ALA A 84 6.34 -3.42 -16.88
N ALA A 85 5.45 -3.24 -17.87
CA ALA A 85 5.41 -2.04 -18.68
C ALA A 85 4.96 -0.79 -17.89
N ALA A 86 3.97 -0.95 -17.00
CA ALA A 86 3.54 0.13 -16.10
C ALA A 86 4.64 0.51 -15.11
N HIS A 87 5.35 -0.49 -14.56
CA HIS A 87 6.51 -0.25 -13.70
C HIS A 87 7.65 0.44 -14.45
N GLN A 88 7.96 0.02 -15.69
CA GLN A 88 8.97 0.69 -16.50
C GLN A 88 8.61 2.17 -16.74
N ALA A 89 7.36 2.45 -17.13
CA ALA A 89 6.91 3.83 -17.33
C ALA A 89 6.98 4.69 -16.06
N ALA A 90 6.81 4.09 -14.89
CA ALA A 90 7.01 4.78 -13.61
C ALA A 90 8.49 5.05 -13.34
N LEU A 91 9.36 4.05 -13.56
CA LEU A 91 10.81 4.19 -13.38
C LEU A 91 11.41 5.25 -14.31
N ASP A 92 10.96 5.32 -15.56
CA ASP A 92 11.39 6.35 -16.52
C ASP A 92 11.07 7.77 -16.01
N LYS A 93 9.93 7.95 -15.33
CA LYS A 93 9.58 9.22 -14.70
C LYS A 93 10.44 9.52 -13.47
N PHE A 94 10.84 8.51 -12.71
CA PHE A 94 11.66 8.68 -11.52
C PHE A 94 13.08 9.16 -11.83
N GLU A 95 13.60 8.94 -13.04
CA GLU A 95 14.93 9.41 -13.43
C GLU A 95 15.10 10.94 -13.31
N SER A 96 14.00 11.69 -13.41
CA SER A 96 14.04 13.15 -13.24
C SER A 96 14.03 13.63 -11.79
N TYR A 97 13.93 12.71 -10.81
CA TYR A 97 13.84 13.04 -9.39
C TYR A 97 15.04 12.49 -8.62
N SER A 98 15.44 13.21 -7.56
CA SER A 98 16.42 12.70 -6.59
C SER A 98 15.70 12.07 -5.42
N PHE A 99 16.11 10.86 -5.05
CA PHE A 99 15.59 10.11 -3.90
C PHE A 99 16.69 9.25 -3.29
N ASN A 100 16.56 8.90 -2.01
CA ASN A 100 17.55 8.11 -1.29
C ASN A 100 17.24 6.60 -1.33
N THR A 101 15.97 6.25 -1.43
CA THR A 101 15.53 4.84 -1.42
C THR A 101 14.34 4.67 -2.36
N LEU A 102 14.31 3.54 -3.06
CA LEU A 102 13.24 3.12 -3.95
C LEU A 102 12.69 1.78 -3.49
N GLY A 103 11.39 1.62 -3.32
CA GLY A 103 10.75 0.33 -3.00
C GLY A 103 10.16 -0.32 -4.24
N CYS A 104 10.33 -1.63 -4.40
CA CYS A 104 9.65 -2.44 -5.40
C CYS A 104 8.47 -3.19 -4.77
N PRO A 105 7.23 -2.70 -4.86
CA PRO A 105 6.06 -3.31 -4.24
C PRO A 105 5.49 -4.45 -5.12
N SER A 106 6.29 -5.48 -5.31
CA SER A 106 5.93 -6.64 -6.14
C SER A 106 6.61 -7.90 -5.65
N ASP A 107 5.98 -9.04 -5.86
CA ASP A 107 6.53 -10.38 -5.72
C ASP A 107 6.74 -11.06 -7.09
N ASP A 108 6.45 -10.36 -8.19
CA ASP A 108 6.74 -10.84 -9.54
C ASP A 108 8.23 -10.69 -9.87
N SER A 109 8.88 -11.81 -10.18
CA SER A 109 10.32 -11.86 -10.45
C SER A 109 10.76 -11.00 -11.64
N THR A 110 9.91 -10.82 -12.65
CA THR A 110 10.19 -9.97 -13.81
C THR A 110 10.23 -8.50 -13.40
N THR A 111 9.25 -8.07 -12.63
CA THR A 111 9.17 -6.72 -12.08
C THR A 111 10.34 -6.44 -11.14
N ILE A 112 10.67 -7.38 -10.25
CA ILE A 112 11.82 -7.23 -9.33
C ILE A 112 13.14 -7.07 -10.11
N LYS A 113 13.39 -7.91 -11.13
CA LYS A 113 14.57 -7.79 -11.98
C LYS A 113 14.66 -6.46 -12.72
N LEU A 114 13.52 -5.90 -13.11
CA LEU A 114 13.44 -4.57 -13.70
C LEU A 114 13.98 -3.48 -12.75
N TYR A 115 13.56 -3.50 -11.48
CA TYR A 115 14.05 -2.56 -10.46
C TYR A 115 15.54 -2.75 -10.15
N ILE A 116 16.02 -3.99 -10.10
CA ILE A 116 17.45 -4.30 -9.91
C ILE A 116 18.27 -3.70 -11.06
N ASN A 117 17.88 -3.95 -12.30
CA ASN A 117 18.58 -3.44 -13.48
C ASN A 117 18.56 -1.90 -13.55
N TYR A 118 17.41 -1.29 -13.24
CA TYR A 118 17.28 0.16 -13.12
C TYR A 118 18.28 0.72 -12.09
N THR A 119 18.36 0.08 -10.91
CA THR A 119 19.25 0.51 -9.84
C THR A 119 20.72 0.42 -10.25
N LYS A 120 21.13 -0.71 -10.85
CA LYS A 120 22.50 -0.90 -11.35
C LYS A 120 22.85 0.16 -12.39
N ARG A 121 21.99 0.33 -13.39
CA ARG A 121 22.22 1.30 -14.46
C ARG A 121 22.41 2.73 -13.92
N LEU A 122 21.50 3.20 -13.06
CA LEU A 122 21.60 4.57 -12.57
C LEU A 122 22.78 4.79 -11.60
N ARG A 123 23.13 3.79 -10.79
CA ARG A 123 24.25 3.90 -9.88
C ARG A 123 25.59 3.80 -10.60
N ASP A 124 25.72 2.87 -11.54
CA ASP A 124 27.00 2.58 -12.20
C ASP A 124 27.26 3.55 -13.36
N GLU A 125 26.25 3.90 -14.17
CA GLU A 125 26.41 4.71 -15.38
C GLU A 125 26.16 6.20 -15.13
N VAL A 126 25.19 6.54 -14.26
CA VAL A 126 24.80 7.95 -13.97
C VAL A 126 25.41 8.46 -12.68
N GLY A 127 25.80 7.57 -11.77
CA GLY A 127 26.39 7.93 -10.47
C GLY A 127 25.35 8.32 -9.41
N ALA A 128 24.07 8.02 -9.60
CA ALA A 128 23.01 8.26 -8.62
C ALA A 128 23.26 7.47 -7.33
N LYS A 129 23.01 8.10 -6.17
CA LYS A 129 23.28 7.49 -4.85
C LYS A 129 21.97 7.16 -4.14
N PHE A 130 21.38 6.02 -4.44
CA PHE A 130 20.20 5.50 -3.78
C PHE A 130 20.27 3.98 -3.61
N GLN A 131 19.41 3.41 -2.77
CA GLN A 131 19.26 1.97 -2.59
C GLN A 131 17.85 1.54 -2.99
N THR A 132 17.70 0.32 -3.50
CA THR A 132 16.40 -0.27 -3.83
C THR A 132 16.08 -1.39 -2.87
N VAL A 133 14.86 -1.38 -2.33
CA VAL A 133 14.34 -2.43 -1.46
C VAL A 133 13.43 -3.33 -2.29
N ILE A 134 13.72 -4.62 -2.30
CA ILE A 134 12.95 -5.65 -3.00
C ILE A 134 12.49 -6.74 -2.05
N PHE A 135 11.46 -7.48 -2.45
CA PHE A 135 10.97 -8.64 -1.75
C PHE A 135 11.51 -9.92 -2.40
N ASN A 136 12.08 -10.83 -1.60
CA ASN A 136 12.54 -12.14 -2.06
C ASN A 136 12.33 -13.19 -0.97
N LEU A 137 11.22 -13.91 -1.03
CA LEU A 137 10.91 -14.95 -0.07
C LEU A 137 11.65 -16.28 -0.35
N ASP A 138 12.12 -16.50 -1.58
CA ASP A 138 12.81 -17.73 -1.96
C ASP A 138 14.15 -17.83 -1.22
N SER A 139 14.27 -18.89 -0.41
CA SER A 139 15.47 -19.14 0.40
C SER A 139 16.69 -19.58 -0.41
N ASN A 140 16.51 -20.00 -1.64
CA ASN A 140 17.56 -20.66 -2.41
C ASN A 140 18.19 -19.77 -3.49
N GLU A 141 17.54 -18.66 -3.86
CA GLU A 141 18.02 -17.79 -4.93
C GLU A 141 18.22 -16.35 -4.42
N LYS A 142 19.45 -15.83 -4.54
CA LYS A 142 19.77 -14.42 -4.40
C LYS A 142 19.43 -13.74 -5.73
N LEU A 143 18.53 -12.75 -5.70
CA LEU A 143 18.10 -12.04 -6.90
C LEU A 143 19.11 -10.98 -7.35
N ALA A 144 19.82 -10.36 -6.40
CA ALA A 144 20.84 -9.37 -6.70
C ALA A 144 22.06 -9.54 -5.80
N ASP A 145 23.25 -9.72 -6.40
CA ASP A 145 24.52 -9.54 -5.70
C ASP A 145 25.04 -8.13 -5.99
N TYR A 146 24.43 -7.14 -5.31
CA TYR A 146 24.71 -5.74 -5.57
C TYR A 146 24.44 -4.87 -4.34
N GLU A 147 25.42 -4.05 -3.94
CA GLU A 147 25.39 -3.22 -2.73
C GLU A 147 24.24 -2.19 -2.67
N GLY A 148 23.69 -1.82 -3.83
CA GLY A 148 22.54 -0.91 -3.97
C GLY A 148 21.19 -1.57 -3.81
N VAL A 149 21.12 -2.88 -3.50
CA VAL A 149 19.85 -3.61 -3.39
C VAL A 149 19.74 -4.28 -2.02
N ILE A 150 18.64 -4.03 -1.34
CA ILE A 150 18.26 -4.65 -0.07
C ILE A 150 17.17 -5.69 -0.35
N GLU A 151 17.48 -6.97 -0.11
CA GLU A 151 16.53 -8.08 -0.30
C GLU A 151 15.88 -8.47 1.02
N ILE A 152 14.53 -8.28 1.11
CA ILE A 152 13.76 -8.68 2.30
C ILE A 152 13.31 -10.13 2.15
N GLY A 153 13.74 -11.00 3.09
CA GLY A 153 13.37 -12.41 3.15
C GLY A 153 12.20 -12.74 4.08
N SER A 154 11.61 -11.74 4.76
CA SER A 154 10.44 -11.91 5.62
C SER A 154 9.18 -11.38 4.94
N LYS A 155 8.03 -12.00 5.22
CA LYS A 155 6.71 -11.59 4.69
C LYS A 155 5.81 -11.06 5.79
N VAL A 156 4.72 -10.41 5.41
CA VAL A 156 3.60 -10.11 6.30
C VAL A 156 2.49 -11.16 6.15
N THR A 157 1.68 -11.37 7.18
CA THR A 157 0.62 -12.38 7.22
C THR A 157 -0.78 -11.81 7.16
N ASP A 158 -0.97 -10.55 7.50
CA ASP A 158 -2.25 -9.84 7.58
C ASP A 158 -2.51 -8.87 6.41
N TYR A 159 -2.08 -9.24 5.22
CA TYR A 159 -2.32 -8.45 4.01
C TYR A 159 -3.67 -8.77 3.36
N ASP A 160 -4.29 -7.76 2.78
CA ASP A 160 -5.51 -7.89 1.96
C ASP A 160 -5.21 -7.51 0.50
N SER A 161 -4.78 -8.47 -0.27
CA SER A 161 -4.45 -8.29 -1.69
C SER A 161 -5.64 -7.91 -2.57
N GLY A 162 -6.88 -8.19 -2.10
CA GLY A 162 -8.10 -7.90 -2.85
C GLY A 162 -8.52 -6.43 -2.82
N ILE A 163 -8.09 -5.68 -1.82
CA ILE A 163 -8.57 -4.31 -1.57
C ILE A 163 -7.46 -3.29 -1.57
N SER A 164 -6.42 -3.52 -0.80
CA SER A 164 -5.31 -2.57 -0.68
C SER A 164 -4.29 -2.69 -1.81
N GLY A 165 -4.31 -3.77 -2.59
CA GLY A 165 -3.22 -4.15 -3.47
C GLY A 165 -1.94 -4.50 -2.70
N LEU A 166 -2.04 -4.64 -1.37
CA LEU A 166 -0.94 -5.00 -0.50
C LEU A 166 -0.78 -6.51 -0.52
N GLY A 167 0.37 -6.99 -0.96
CA GLY A 167 0.74 -8.40 -0.94
C GLY A 167 1.64 -8.73 0.26
N GLN A 168 2.13 -9.96 0.28
CA GLN A 168 3.07 -10.44 1.31
C GLN A 168 4.36 -9.61 1.39
N TYR A 169 4.63 -8.78 0.39
CA TYR A 169 5.76 -7.85 0.31
C TYR A 169 5.56 -6.53 1.11
N GLY A 170 4.57 -6.45 1.99
CA GLY A 170 4.23 -5.22 2.73
C GLY A 170 5.40 -4.58 3.50
N LEU A 171 6.39 -5.40 3.93
CA LEU A 171 7.60 -4.90 4.57
C LEU A 171 8.47 -4.00 3.68
N VAL A 172 8.34 -4.10 2.35
CA VAL A 172 9.08 -3.23 1.41
C VAL A 172 8.77 -1.76 1.68
N TYR A 173 7.49 -1.42 1.94
CA TYR A 173 7.10 -0.04 2.24
C TYR A 173 7.78 0.48 3.51
N TRP A 174 7.70 -0.29 4.58
CA TRP A 174 8.31 0.08 5.85
C TRP A 174 9.83 0.19 5.75
N MET A 175 10.50 -0.79 5.14
CA MET A 175 11.95 -0.80 5.01
C MET A 175 12.47 0.31 4.10
N THR A 176 11.72 0.65 3.04
CA THR A 176 12.02 1.81 2.18
C THR A 176 12.02 3.09 3.00
N GLY A 177 11.00 3.32 3.84
CA GLY A 177 10.93 4.46 4.75
C GLY A 177 12.02 4.44 5.81
N ALA A 178 12.29 3.28 6.42
CA ALA A 178 13.34 3.11 7.43
C ALA A 178 14.74 3.41 6.86
N SER A 179 15.01 2.96 5.62
CA SER A 179 16.29 3.22 4.93
C SER A 179 16.41 4.69 4.52
N ALA A 180 15.34 5.30 4.01
CA ALA A 180 15.34 6.73 3.67
C ALA A 180 15.56 7.64 4.89
N GLY A 181 15.02 7.27 6.04
CA GLY A 181 15.16 8.02 7.30
C GLY A 181 16.40 7.66 8.12
N CYS A 182 17.21 6.70 7.69
CA CYS A 182 18.42 6.30 8.41
C CYS A 182 19.54 7.31 8.17
N ALA A 183 20.06 7.90 9.24
CA ALA A 183 21.20 8.81 9.13
C ALA A 183 22.44 8.06 8.64
N VAL A 184 23.31 8.74 7.88
CA VAL A 184 24.51 8.16 7.24
C VAL A 184 25.50 7.50 8.21
N ASN A 185 25.45 7.85 9.49
CA ASN A 185 26.29 7.29 10.56
C ASN A 185 25.56 6.24 11.42
N LYS A 186 24.39 5.78 10.99
CA LYS A 186 23.59 4.78 11.70
C LYS A 186 23.32 3.56 10.82
N SER A 187 22.94 2.45 11.45
CA SER A 187 22.45 1.23 10.81
C SER A 187 21.00 0.98 11.20
N ASN A 188 20.27 0.31 10.33
CA ASN A 188 18.94 -0.23 10.65
C ASN A 188 19.02 -1.60 11.36
N THR A 189 20.18 -2.20 11.53
CA THR A 189 20.37 -3.45 12.28
C THR A 189 19.79 -3.29 13.69
N ASN A 190 19.04 -4.28 14.15
CA ASN A 190 18.32 -4.29 15.42
C ASN A 190 17.23 -3.20 15.58
N LYS A 191 16.87 -2.48 14.51
CA LYS A 191 15.76 -1.53 14.57
C LYS A 191 14.45 -2.27 14.81
N LYS A 192 13.66 -1.77 15.78
CA LYS A 192 12.34 -2.31 16.05
C LYS A 192 11.39 -1.97 14.90
N TYR A 193 10.60 -2.94 14.49
CA TYR A 193 9.48 -2.72 13.59
C TYR A 193 8.34 -2.03 14.36
N ASP A 194 7.91 -0.90 13.86
CA ASP A 194 6.83 -0.07 14.41
C ASP A 194 5.67 0.11 13.42
N GLY A 195 5.61 -0.74 12.38
CA GLY A 195 4.52 -0.73 11.42
C GLY A 195 3.27 -1.44 11.94
N GLU A 196 2.19 -1.32 11.18
CA GLU A 196 0.86 -1.86 11.54
C GLU A 196 0.65 -3.32 11.13
N LEU A 197 1.49 -3.84 10.22
CA LEU A 197 1.32 -5.19 9.67
C LEU A 197 1.98 -6.25 10.54
N THR A 198 1.39 -7.43 10.61
CA THR A 198 1.96 -8.58 11.31
C THR A 198 3.05 -9.24 10.47
N VAL A 199 4.26 -9.26 11.00
CA VAL A 199 5.44 -9.86 10.32
C VAL A 199 5.54 -11.33 10.68
N ASP A 200 5.75 -12.19 9.69
CA ASP A 200 6.07 -13.59 9.87
C ASP A 200 7.52 -13.73 10.36
N VAL A 201 7.68 -14.02 11.63
CA VAL A 201 8.98 -14.23 12.31
C VAL A 201 9.17 -15.68 12.80
N ASP A 202 8.30 -16.59 12.40
CA ASP A 202 8.37 -18.02 12.75
C ASP A 202 9.43 -18.72 11.90
N ARG A 203 10.68 -18.54 12.32
CA ARG A 203 11.88 -19.10 11.68
C ARG A 203 12.80 -19.72 12.72
N THR A 204 13.38 -20.85 12.36
CA THR A 204 14.45 -21.46 13.14
C THR A 204 15.73 -20.67 13.02
N GLN A 205 16.64 -20.81 14.01
CA GLN A 205 17.96 -20.19 13.97
C GLN A 205 18.74 -20.57 12.71
N ALA A 206 18.66 -21.83 12.28
CA ALA A 206 19.35 -22.31 11.08
C ALA A 206 18.81 -21.63 9.78
N GLU A 207 17.51 -21.39 9.69
CA GLU A 207 16.90 -20.67 8.56
C GLU A 207 17.32 -19.21 8.53
N LEU A 208 17.37 -18.55 9.69
CA LEU A 208 17.84 -17.17 9.81
C LEU A 208 19.30 -17.05 9.39
N GLU A 209 20.17 -17.94 9.89
CA GLU A 209 21.58 -17.98 9.49
C GLU A 209 21.79 -18.24 8.00
N ALA A 210 21.01 -19.15 7.41
CA ALA A 210 21.06 -19.43 5.98
C ALA A 210 20.63 -18.20 5.15
N ALA A 211 19.57 -17.51 5.58
CA ALA A 211 19.09 -16.31 4.91
C ALA A 211 20.12 -15.16 4.95
N ILE A 212 20.74 -14.92 6.10
CA ILE A 212 21.80 -13.91 6.25
C ILE A 212 23.01 -14.26 5.39
N LYS A 213 23.47 -15.54 5.41
CA LYS A 213 24.56 -15.99 4.54
C LYS A 213 24.24 -15.82 3.06
N ALA A 214 22.97 -15.89 2.68
CA ALA A 214 22.48 -15.58 1.33
C ALA A 214 22.35 -14.06 1.06
N GLY A 215 22.71 -13.19 2.01
CA GLY A 215 22.68 -11.74 1.87
C GLY A 215 21.28 -11.13 1.93
N ARG A 216 20.36 -11.77 2.65
CA ARG A 216 18.98 -11.26 2.81
C ARG A 216 18.76 -10.63 4.17
N LEU A 217 18.04 -9.51 4.16
CA LEU A 217 17.57 -8.86 5.37
C LEU A 217 16.39 -9.65 5.96
N MET A 218 16.51 -10.07 7.22
CA MET A 218 15.50 -10.84 7.93
C MET A 218 14.96 -10.07 9.13
N PHE A 219 13.71 -10.37 9.49
CA PHE A 219 13.12 -9.96 10.75
C PHE A 219 13.03 -11.14 11.70
N HIS A 220 13.22 -10.89 12.98
CA HIS A 220 13.15 -11.90 14.04
C HIS A 220 12.46 -11.36 15.29
N ASN A 221 12.05 -12.23 16.17
CA ASN A 221 11.47 -11.88 17.45
C ASN A 221 12.54 -11.76 18.53
N VAL A 222 12.56 -10.64 19.25
CA VAL A 222 13.43 -10.40 20.40
C VAL A 222 12.56 -9.98 21.57
N ASN A 223 12.27 -10.90 22.50
CA ASN A 223 11.47 -10.65 23.69
C ASN A 223 10.10 -10.03 23.42
N GLY A 224 9.43 -10.46 22.34
CA GLY A 224 8.13 -9.94 21.94
C GLY A 224 8.17 -8.79 20.94
N ASP A 225 9.32 -8.20 20.70
CA ASP A 225 9.52 -7.18 19.67
C ASP A 225 9.99 -7.81 18.35
N VAL A 226 9.39 -7.39 17.25
CA VAL A 226 9.91 -7.70 15.91
C VAL A 226 11.02 -6.72 15.57
N ARG A 227 12.20 -7.23 15.23
CA ARG A 227 13.38 -6.41 14.92
C ARG A 227 14.07 -6.89 13.66
N ILE A 228 14.81 -5.98 13.02
CA ILE A 228 15.71 -6.33 11.94
C ILE A 228 16.87 -7.12 12.52
N LEU A 229 17.12 -8.32 11.99
CA LEU A 229 18.28 -9.11 12.36
C LEU A 229 19.52 -8.61 11.59
N GLU A 230 19.44 -8.65 10.27
CA GLU A 230 20.43 -8.06 9.35
C GLU A 230 19.88 -8.08 7.92
#